data_f6c30920d01df0c176cc99c4f4d14c3f
#
_entry.id   f6c30920d01df0c176cc99c4f4d14c3f
#
_cell.length_a   1.000
_cell.length_b   1.000
_cell.length_c   1.000
_cell.angle_alpha   90.00
_cell.angle_beta   90.00
_cell.angle_gamma   90.00
#
_symmetry.space_group_name_H-M   'P 1'
#
loop_
_entity.id
_entity.type
_entity.pdbx_description
1 polymer ?
#
loop_
_entity_poly.entity_id
_entity_poly.type
_entity_poly.pdbx_seq_one_letter_code
_entity_poly.pdbx_strand_id
1 'polypeptide(L)'
;METNINNDLSKIANGKRICLLDLNYTLVSNQAQTRMLRPFSRRMEGEEYRMDLIDAIKDDYVIIVTARPDYQMKETMENVKKKTGWEPQEIYFNDINAEPPVYKESALRRFIFPKHGTNPEQFYAVESNPRTRTMYGKYQIQAAPYEKFIKGALRNDVPENREPEPQQMSLFD
;
A
#
# COMPACT_ATOMS: atom_id res chain seq x y z
N MET A 1 -7.75 -12.25 -22.96
CA MET A 1 -7.03 -10.98 -22.77
C MET A 1 -7.04 -10.65 -21.29
N GLU A 2 -5.90 -10.76 -20.66
CA GLU A 2 -5.76 -10.20 -19.33
C GLU A 2 -5.80 -8.68 -19.48
N THR A 3 -6.89 -8.07 -19.05
CA THR A 3 -6.98 -6.62 -18.94
C THR A 3 -5.97 -6.21 -17.87
N ASN A 4 -4.88 -5.59 -18.30
CA ASN A 4 -3.91 -5.03 -17.37
C ASN A 4 -4.62 -3.90 -16.60
N ILE A 5 -5.02 -4.20 -15.38
CA ILE A 5 -5.77 -3.30 -14.50
C ILE A 5 -5.12 -1.92 -14.39
N ASN A 6 -3.80 -1.86 -14.50
CA ASN A 6 -3.04 -0.62 -14.34
C ASN A 6 -3.06 0.30 -15.57
N ASN A 7 -3.46 -0.21 -16.73
CA ASN A 7 -3.51 0.56 -17.98
C ASN A 7 -4.91 1.13 -18.30
N ASP A 8 -5.87 0.89 -17.44
CA ASP A 8 -7.21 1.43 -17.63
C ASP A 8 -7.26 2.92 -17.27
N LEU A 9 -7.32 3.77 -18.27
CA LEU A 9 -7.37 5.24 -18.11
C LEU A 9 -8.63 5.72 -17.36
N SER A 10 -9.70 4.90 -17.28
CA SER A 10 -10.87 5.22 -16.48
C SER A 10 -10.56 5.21 -14.97
N LYS A 11 -9.46 4.61 -14.58
CA LYS A 11 -9.00 4.48 -13.19
C LYS A 11 -8.03 5.58 -12.75
N ILE A 12 -7.98 6.72 -13.44
CA ILE A 12 -7.27 7.90 -12.94
C ILE A 12 -7.99 8.45 -11.72
N ALA A 13 -7.22 8.90 -10.72
CA ALA A 13 -7.73 9.31 -9.41
C ALA A 13 -8.75 10.47 -9.45
N ASN A 14 -8.67 11.32 -10.46
CA ASN A 14 -9.66 12.38 -10.75
C ASN A 14 -9.99 13.27 -9.52
N GLY A 15 -8.94 13.79 -8.87
CA GLY A 15 -9.06 14.68 -7.71
C GLY A 15 -9.22 13.98 -6.35
N LYS A 16 -9.40 12.68 -6.31
CA LYS A 16 -9.35 11.90 -5.05
C LYS A 16 -7.93 11.81 -4.52
N ARG A 17 -7.79 11.75 -3.21
CA ARG A 17 -6.50 11.38 -2.61
C ARG A 17 -6.12 9.96 -3.00
N ILE A 18 -4.83 9.74 -3.15
CA ILE A 18 -4.27 8.45 -3.52
C ILE A 18 -3.61 7.82 -2.30
N CYS A 19 -4.15 6.68 -1.88
CA CYS A 19 -3.56 5.85 -0.84
C CYS A 19 -2.60 4.85 -1.46
N LEU A 20 -1.33 4.93 -1.09
CA LEU A 20 -0.32 3.92 -1.41
C LEU A 20 -0.33 2.89 -0.28
N LEU A 21 -0.91 1.73 -0.54
CA LEU A 21 -1.19 0.72 0.49
C LEU A 21 -0.18 -0.42 0.43
N ASP A 22 0.52 -0.62 1.54
CA ASP A 22 1.34 -1.81 1.77
C ASP A 22 0.45 -3.04 2.06
N LEU A 23 0.93 -4.22 1.71
CA LEU A 23 0.20 -5.46 1.88
C LEU A 23 0.66 -6.23 3.12
N ASN A 24 1.92 -6.67 3.17
CA ASN A 24 2.46 -7.45 4.28
C ASN A 24 2.53 -6.62 5.57
N TYR A 25 2.04 -7.16 6.68
CA TYR A 25 1.99 -6.47 7.98
C TYR A 25 1.17 -5.17 8.01
N THR A 26 0.48 -4.83 6.93
CA THR A 26 -0.38 -3.65 6.83
C THR A 26 -1.83 -4.06 6.56
N LEU A 27 -2.18 -4.37 5.30
CA LEU A 27 -3.51 -4.91 5.00
C LEU A 27 -3.66 -6.32 5.57
N VAL A 28 -2.61 -7.13 5.51
CA VAL A 28 -2.59 -8.47 6.11
C VAL A 28 -2.44 -8.35 7.63
N SER A 29 -3.43 -8.85 8.37
CA SER A 29 -3.48 -8.76 9.83
C SER A 29 -2.65 -9.81 10.55
N ASN A 30 -2.45 -10.97 9.93
CA ASN A 30 -1.81 -12.13 10.54
C ASN A 30 -0.56 -12.63 9.81
N GLN A 31 0.22 -11.69 9.26
CA GLN A 31 1.42 -11.99 8.46
C GLN A 31 2.42 -12.90 9.19
N ALA A 32 2.65 -12.65 10.48
CA ALA A 32 3.60 -13.43 11.27
C ALA A 32 3.21 -14.92 11.34
N GLN A 33 1.91 -15.22 11.35
CA GLN A 33 1.38 -16.57 11.44
C GLN A 33 1.35 -17.30 10.09
N THR A 34 1.24 -16.58 8.99
CA THR A 34 0.96 -17.16 7.66
C THR A 34 2.15 -17.13 6.71
N ARG A 35 3.11 -16.24 6.91
CA ARG A 35 4.22 -16.01 5.96
C ARG A 35 5.05 -17.24 5.60
N MET A 36 5.14 -18.21 6.51
CA MET A 36 5.94 -19.42 6.33
C MET A 36 5.13 -20.62 5.85
N LEU A 37 3.81 -20.49 5.73
CA LEU A 37 2.96 -21.59 5.26
C LEU A 37 3.26 -21.92 3.79
N ARG A 38 3.33 -23.19 3.51
CA ARG A 38 3.60 -23.76 2.17
C ARG A 38 2.64 -24.92 1.90
N PRO A 39 2.20 -25.13 0.66
CA PRO A 39 2.40 -24.27 -0.50
C PRO A 39 1.69 -22.91 -0.37
N PHE A 40 1.86 -22.03 -1.34
CA PHE A 40 1.28 -20.67 -1.31
C PHE A 40 -0.24 -20.67 -1.15
N SER A 41 -0.93 -21.66 -1.72
CA SER A 41 -2.39 -21.84 -1.54
C SER A 41 -2.78 -21.98 -0.07
N ARG A 42 -1.97 -22.67 0.73
CA ARG A 42 -2.20 -22.81 2.18
C ARG A 42 -2.02 -21.49 2.92
N ARG A 43 -1.03 -20.70 2.51
CA ARG A 43 -0.86 -19.35 3.02
C ARG A 43 -2.09 -18.49 2.71
N MET A 44 -2.63 -18.57 1.50
CA MET A 44 -3.81 -17.83 1.11
C MET A 44 -5.05 -18.24 1.92
N GLU A 45 -5.23 -19.54 2.19
CA GLU A 45 -6.31 -20.00 3.06
C GLU A 45 -6.27 -19.38 4.46
N GLY A 46 -5.07 -19.23 5.02
CA GLY A 46 -4.86 -18.72 6.38
C GLY A 46 -4.78 -17.19 6.48
N GLU A 47 -4.50 -16.50 5.39
CA GLU A 47 -4.25 -15.07 5.41
C GLU A 47 -5.55 -14.27 5.64
N GLU A 48 -5.49 -13.35 6.61
CA GLU A 48 -6.61 -12.47 6.96
C GLU A 48 -6.28 -11.01 6.71
N TYR A 49 -7.31 -10.20 6.47
CA TYR A 49 -7.17 -8.79 6.09
C TYR A 49 -7.88 -7.86 7.06
N ARG A 50 -7.36 -6.64 7.20
CA ARG A 50 -7.90 -5.62 8.11
C ARG A 50 -9.09 -4.90 7.48
N MET A 51 -10.28 -5.29 7.88
CA MET A 51 -11.51 -4.66 7.39
C MET A 51 -11.65 -3.21 7.84
N ASP A 52 -11.18 -2.86 9.03
CA ASP A 52 -11.16 -1.49 9.53
C ASP A 52 -10.27 -0.58 8.68
N LEU A 53 -9.13 -1.09 8.20
CA LEU A 53 -8.27 -0.35 7.27
C LEU A 53 -8.96 -0.14 5.92
N ILE A 54 -9.58 -1.16 5.36
CA ILE A 54 -10.35 -1.05 4.11
C ILE A 54 -11.45 0.00 4.26
N ASP A 55 -12.21 -0.03 5.35
CA ASP A 55 -13.27 0.94 5.60
C ASP A 55 -12.74 2.38 5.69
N ALA A 56 -11.53 2.55 6.21
CA ALA A 56 -10.91 3.87 6.33
C ALA A 56 -10.41 4.46 5.01
N ILE A 57 -10.08 3.62 4.01
CA ILE A 57 -9.44 4.06 2.75
C ILE A 57 -10.32 3.84 1.50
N LYS A 58 -11.40 3.11 1.59
CA LYS A 58 -12.20 2.67 0.43
C LYS A 58 -12.78 3.80 -0.41
N ASP A 59 -12.96 4.99 0.17
CA ASP A 59 -13.47 6.16 -0.55
C ASP A 59 -12.36 6.94 -1.27
N ASP A 60 -11.11 6.64 -0.99
CA ASP A 60 -9.95 7.17 -1.71
C ASP A 60 -9.62 6.31 -2.94
N TYR A 61 -8.70 6.81 -3.75
CA TYR A 61 -8.11 6.03 -4.84
C TYR A 61 -6.98 5.19 -4.26
N VAL A 62 -7.13 3.87 -4.24
CA VAL A 62 -6.18 2.97 -3.56
C VAL A 62 -5.29 2.25 -4.57
N ILE A 63 -3.99 2.35 -4.35
CA ILE A 63 -2.95 1.63 -5.09
C ILE A 63 -2.22 0.70 -4.12
N ILE A 64 -2.33 -0.62 -4.32
CA ILE A 64 -1.48 -1.55 -3.59
C ILE A 64 -0.09 -1.55 -4.20
N VAL A 65 0.92 -1.31 -3.35
CA VAL A 65 2.33 -1.40 -3.71
C VAL A 65 3.00 -2.37 -2.72
N THR A 66 3.39 -3.54 -3.21
CA THR A 66 3.90 -4.61 -2.36
C THR A 66 5.22 -5.19 -2.86
N ALA A 67 6.09 -5.57 -1.92
CA ALA A 67 7.31 -6.30 -2.25
C ALA A 67 7.09 -7.79 -2.54
N ARG A 68 5.86 -8.31 -2.43
CA ARG A 68 5.56 -9.67 -2.87
C ARG A 68 5.94 -9.85 -4.33
N PRO A 69 6.55 -10.99 -4.69
CA PRO A 69 6.87 -11.28 -6.09
C PRO A 69 5.64 -11.22 -6.99
N ASP A 70 5.81 -10.77 -8.21
CA ASP A 70 4.74 -10.60 -9.18
C ASP A 70 4.02 -11.91 -9.55
N TYR A 71 4.71 -13.05 -9.48
CA TYR A 71 4.07 -14.35 -9.71
C TYR A 71 3.03 -14.73 -8.63
N GLN A 72 3.02 -14.05 -7.48
CA GLN A 72 2.00 -14.22 -6.44
C GLN A 72 0.79 -13.28 -6.59
N MET A 73 0.81 -12.37 -7.54
CA MET A 73 -0.18 -11.29 -7.66
C MET A 73 -1.59 -11.83 -7.85
N LYS A 74 -1.78 -12.73 -8.80
CA LYS A 74 -3.11 -13.27 -9.14
C LYS A 74 -3.79 -13.91 -7.94
N GLU A 75 -3.12 -14.87 -7.30
CA GLU A 75 -3.68 -15.60 -6.15
C GLU A 75 -3.91 -14.68 -4.96
N THR A 76 -3.00 -13.74 -4.70
CA THR A 76 -3.13 -12.76 -3.61
C THR A 76 -4.37 -11.89 -3.82
N MET A 77 -4.54 -11.32 -5.00
CA MET A 77 -5.65 -10.40 -5.25
C MET A 77 -7.00 -11.10 -5.33
N GLU A 78 -7.06 -12.31 -5.87
CA GLU A 78 -8.25 -13.16 -5.81
C GLU A 78 -8.65 -13.45 -4.35
N ASN A 79 -7.68 -13.71 -3.50
CA ASN A 79 -7.90 -13.99 -2.07
C ASN A 79 -8.41 -12.75 -1.30
N VAL A 80 -7.82 -11.59 -1.56
CA VAL A 80 -8.29 -10.31 -0.98
C VAL A 80 -9.74 -10.07 -1.35
N LYS A 81 -10.07 -10.17 -2.63
CA LYS A 81 -11.45 -9.98 -3.11
C LYS A 81 -12.42 -10.99 -2.51
N LYS A 82 -12.03 -12.27 -2.49
CA LYS A 82 -12.86 -13.35 -1.94
C LYS A 82 -13.19 -13.12 -0.46
N LYS A 83 -12.20 -12.72 0.34
CA LYS A 83 -12.36 -12.58 1.79
C LYS A 83 -12.92 -11.24 2.24
N THR A 84 -12.75 -10.19 1.45
CA THR A 84 -13.13 -8.82 1.84
C THR A 84 -14.24 -8.23 0.99
N GLY A 85 -14.47 -8.72 -0.20
CA GLY A 85 -15.38 -8.13 -1.19
C GLY A 85 -14.85 -6.82 -1.80
N TRP A 86 -13.63 -6.41 -1.48
CA TRP A 86 -13.02 -5.15 -1.90
C TRP A 86 -11.86 -5.37 -2.86
N GLU A 87 -11.67 -4.42 -3.76
CA GLU A 87 -10.54 -4.36 -4.68
C GLU A 87 -9.96 -2.94 -4.72
N PRO A 88 -8.62 -2.80 -4.81
CA PRO A 88 -8.00 -1.51 -5.10
C PRO A 88 -8.20 -1.11 -6.56
N GLN A 89 -7.93 0.16 -6.88
CA GLN A 89 -7.96 0.66 -8.26
C GLN A 89 -6.73 0.23 -9.06
N GLU A 90 -5.57 0.11 -8.42
CA GLU A 90 -4.32 -0.31 -9.05
C GLU A 90 -3.53 -1.24 -8.13
N ILE A 91 -2.70 -2.09 -8.72
CA ILE A 91 -1.83 -3.03 -8.01
C ILE A 91 -0.45 -3.08 -8.66
N TYR A 92 0.59 -3.04 -7.82
CA TYR A 92 1.98 -3.20 -8.25
C TYR A 92 2.69 -4.20 -7.34
N PHE A 93 3.05 -5.33 -7.91
CA PHE A 93 3.83 -6.38 -7.26
C PHE A 93 5.28 -6.33 -7.75
N ASN A 94 6.20 -6.88 -6.97
CA ASN A 94 7.63 -6.78 -7.21
C ASN A 94 8.05 -7.58 -8.46
N ASP A 95 8.35 -6.86 -9.53
CA ASP A 95 8.74 -7.39 -10.84
C ASP A 95 10.25 -7.35 -11.09
N ILE A 96 11.03 -6.81 -10.16
CA ILE A 96 12.49 -6.64 -10.30
C ILE A 96 13.29 -7.39 -9.22
N ASN A 97 12.62 -8.14 -8.36
CA ASN A 97 13.23 -8.89 -7.25
C ASN A 97 14.18 -8.03 -6.39
N ALA A 98 13.75 -6.82 -6.08
CA ALA A 98 14.50 -5.89 -5.25
C ALA A 98 13.97 -5.84 -3.82
N GLU A 99 14.75 -5.25 -2.91
CA GLU A 99 14.28 -4.97 -1.55
C GLU A 99 13.07 -4.01 -1.55
N PRO A 100 12.22 -4.06 -0.51
CA PRO A 100 10.98 -3.29 -0.47
C PRO A 100 11.12 -1.80 -0.80
N PRO A 101 12.01 -1.02 -0.18
CA PRO A 101 12.11 0.40 -0.52
C PRO A 101 12.61 0.65 -1.94
N VAL A 102 13.51 -0.18 -2.45
CA VAL A 102 14.04 -0.07 -3.83
C VAL A 102 12.94 -0.37 -4.84
N TYR A 103 12.22 -1.46 -4.66
CA TYR A 103 11.11 -1.80 -5.55
C TYR A 103 10.01 -0.74 -5.52
N LYS A 104 9.57 -0.32 -4.34
CA LYS A 104 8.46 0.64 -4.22
C LYS A 104 8.81 2.01 -4.78
N GLU A 105 10.07 2.46 -4.64
CA GLU A 105 10.55 3.65 -5.34
C GLU A 105 10.50 3.47 -6.87
N SER A 106 10.93 2.31 -7.35
CA SER A 106 10.84 1.97 -8.78
C SER A 106 9.39 2.02 -9.29
N ALA A 107 8.45 1.48 -8.53
CA ALA A 107 7.02 1.53 -8.89
C ALA A 107 6.47 2.96 -8.94
N LEU A 108 6.85 3.82 -7.98
CA LEU A 108 6.51 5.25 -8.02
C LEU A 108 6.97 5.90 -9.32
N ARG A 109 8.25 5.72 -9.68
CA ARG A 109 8.88 6.41 -10.79
C ARG A 109 8.45 5.85 -12.14
N ARG A 110 8.28 4.54 -12.26
CA ARG A 110 7.92 3.90 -13.54
C ARG A 110 6.43 3.98 -13.88
N PHE A 111 5.56 3.90 -12.88
CA PHE A 111 4.14 3.69 -13.11
C PHE A 111 3.25 4.74 -12.47
N ILE A 112 3.47 5.10 -11.20
CA ILE A 112 2.53 5.91 -10.44
C ILE A 112 2.66 7.38 -10.81
N PHE A 113 3.85 7.94 -10.76
CA PHE A 113 4.08 9.34 -11.12
C PHE A 113 3.78 9.66 -12.59
N PRO A 114 4.14 8.81 -13.57
CA PRO A 114 3.75 9.07 -14.96
C PRO A 114 2.24 9.13 -15.17
N LYS A 115 1.46 8.40 -14.38
CA LYS A 115 0.00 8.35 -14.49
C LYS A 115 -0.70 9.44 -13.69
N HIS A 116 -0.24 9.72 -12.47
CA HIS A 116 -0.95 10.56 -11.49
C HIS A 116 -0.26 11.90 -11.19
N GLY A 117 0.96 12.10 -11.69
CA GLY A 117 1.77 13.27 -11.34
C GLY A 117 2.55 13.08 -10.04
N THR A 118 3.29 14.12 -9.67
CA THR A 118 4.26 14.09 -8.56
C THR A 118 3.87 14.99 -7.39
N ASN A 119 2.65 15.54 -7.38
CA ASN A 119 2.21 16.42 -6.28
C ASN A 119 2.09 15.59 -4.99
N PRO A 120 2.95 15.83 -3.98
CA PRO A 120 2.97 15.02 -2.76
C PRO A 120 1.69 15.15 -1.93
N GLU A 121 0.98 16.25 -2.02
CA GLU A 121 -0.27 16.48 -1.28
C GLU A 121 -1.41 15.57 -1.75
N GLN A 122 -1.30 15.03 -2.96
CA GLN A 122 -2.26 14.09 -3.51
C GLN A 122 -2.12 12.69 -2.91
N PHE A 123 -0.93 12.35 -2.38
CA PHE A 123 -0.59 11.00 -1.92
C PHE A 123 -0.49 10.92 -0.40
N TYR A 124 -0.79 9.77 0.13
CA TYR A 124 -0.34 9.30 1.44
C TYR A 124 -0.08 7.80 1.39
N ALA A 125 0.74 7.30 2.28
CA ALA A 125 1.08 5.87 2.33
C ALA A 125 0.76 5.28 3.70
N VAL A 126 0.16 4.08 3.69
CA VAL A 126 0.06 3.23 4.88
C VAL A 126 1.05 2.09 4.69
N GLU A 127 2.14 2.11 5.47
CA GLU A 127 3.34 1.32 5.21
C GLU A 127 4.00 0.86 6.52
N SER A 128 4.23 -0.44 6.65
CA SER A 128 4.81 -1.04 7.85
C SER A 128 6.34 -0.89 7.94
N ASN A 129 7.03 -0.86 6.79
CA ASN A 129 8.50 -0.83 6.75
C ASN A 129 9.02 0.60 6.93
N PRO A 130 9.79 0.89 8.01
CA PRO A 130 10.31 2.23 8.27
C PRO A 130 11.27 2.72 7.17
N ARG A 131 12.04 1.84 6.53
CA ARG A 131 12.90 2.20 5.40
C ARG A 131 12.09 2.64 4.18
N THR A 132 10.95 2.01 3.95
CA THR A 132 10.03 2.40 2.87
C THR A 132 9.36 3.73 3.20
N ARG A 133 8.94 3.96 4.44
CA ARG A 133 8.42 5.28 4.85
C ARG A 133 9.45 6.38 4.63
N THR A 134 10.74 6.13 4.94
CA THR A 134 11.83 7.07 4.65
C THR A 134 11.95 7.33 3.15
N MET A 135 11.83 6.31 2.31
CA MET A 135 11.84 6.47 0.86
C MET A 135 10.70 7.36 0.39
N TYR A 136 9.47 7.14 0.87
CA TYR A 136 8.34 8.03 0.55
C TYR A 136 8.60 9.48 0.99
N GLY A 137 9.27 9.66 2.13
CA GLY A 137 9.67 10.98 2.64
C GLY A 137 10.59 11.76 1.70
N LYS A 138 11.42 11.09 0.90
CA LYS A 138 12.23 11.73 -0.14
C LYS A 138 11.40 12.47 -1.20
N TYR A 139 10.19 12.01 -1.41
CA TYR A 139 9.21 12.60 -2.33
C TYR A 139 8.19 13.47 -1.61
N GLN A 140 8.41 13.76 -0.32
CA GLN A 140 7.49 14.53 0.54
C GLN A 140 6.11 13.87 0.69
N ILE A 141 6.00 12.58 0.45
CA ILE A 141 4.78 11.81 0.66
C ILE A 141 4.72 11.39 2.14
N GLN A 142 3.66 11.78 2.83
CA GLN A 142 3.43 11.39 4.21
C GLN A 142 3.11 9.91 4.29
N ALA A 143 3.74 9.21 5.23
CA ALA A 143 3.56 7.78 5.43
C ALA A 143 3.46 7.45 6.92
N ALA A 144 2.57 6.52 7.26
CA ALA A 144 2.40 6.04 8.63
C ALA A 144 2.15 4.53 8.64
N PRO A 145 2.55 3.83 9.72
CA PRO A 145 2.14 2.44 9.91
C PRO A 145 0.64 2.36 10.25
N TYR A 146 0.07 1.17 10.07
CA TYR A 146 -1.36 0.93 10.30
C TYR A 146 -1.84 1.44 11.67
N GLU A 147 -1.09 1.15 12.73
CA GLU A 147 -1.50 1.47 14.10
C GLU A 147 -1.67 2.99 14.32
N LYS A 148 -0.81 3.79 13.70
CA LYS A 148 -0.92 5.26 13.73
C LYS A 148 -2.02 5.75 12.79
N PHE A 149 -2.10 5.17 11.61
CA PHE A 149 -3.11 5.56 10.62
C PHE A 149 -4.53 5.35 11.13
N ILE A 150 -4.83 4.20 11.72
CA ILE A 150 -6.17 3.89 12.21
C ILE A 150 -6.59 4.79 13.40
N LYS A 151 -5.62 5.36 14.12
CA LYS A 151 -5.85 6.35 15.18
C LYS A 151 -6.02 7.78 14.68
N GLY A 152 -6.00 8.01 13.37
CA GLY A 152 -6.29 9.29 12.74
C GLY A 152 -5.10 9.99 12.06
N ALA A 153 -3.89 9.41 12.05
CA ALA A 153 -2.78 9.97 11.27
C ALA A 153 -3.13 9.99 9.78
N LEU A 154 -2.73 11.03 9.05
CA LEU A 154 -2.89 11.22 7.60
C LEU A 154 -4.34 11.37 7.10
N ARG A 155 -5.31 11.51 8.00
CA ARG A 155 -6.71 11.76 7.62
C ARG A 155 -7.00 13.24 7.46
N ASN A 156 -7.88 13.59 6.52
CA ASN A 156 -8.25 14.99 6.21
C ASN A 156 -9.02 15.69 7.33
N ASP A 157 -9.60 14.96 8.26
CA ASP A 157 -10.37 15.45 9.41
C ASP A 157 -9.51 15.77 10.63
N VAL A 158 -8.20 15.61 10.54
CA VAL A 158 -7.27 16.04 11.60
C VAL A 158 -7.11 17.56 11.53
N PRO A 159 -7.39 18.33 12.60
CA PRO A 159 -7.23 19.78 12.57
C PRO A 159 -5.82 20.21 12.16
N GLU A 160 -5.73 21.25 11.34
CA GLU A 160 -4.47 21.80 10.76
C GLU A 160 -3.38 22.18 11.80
N ASN A 161 -3.67 22.13 13.08
CA ASN A 161 -2.82 22.62 14.17
C ASN A 161 -1.97 21.53 14.88
N ARG A 162 -1.83 20.35 14.32
CA ARG A 162 -0.82 19.43 14.82
C ARG A 162 0.50 19.69 14.09
N GLU A 163 1.46 20.24 14.83
CA GLU A 163 2.86 20.23 14.40
C GLU A 163 3.22 18.77 14.03
N PRO A 164 3.91 18.57 12.88
CA PRO A 164 4.38 17.23 12.54
C PRO A 164 5.26 16.74 13.68
N GLU A 165 4.89 15.61 14.29
CA GLU A 165 5.79 14.95 15.23
C GLU A 165 7.13 14.72 14.53
N PRO A 166 8.25 15.04 15.20
CA PRO A 166 9.56 14.77 14.63
C PRO A 166 9.64 13.28 14.30
N GLN A 167 9.89 12.97 13.02
CA GLN A 167 10.06 11.60 12.57
C GLN A 167 11.20 10.99 13.37
N GLN A 168 10.86 10.15 14.33
CA GLN A 168 11.86 9.30 14.97
C GLN A 168 12.34 8.31 13.91
N MET A 169 13.50 8.62 13.33
CA MET A 169 14.21 7.63 12.54
C MET A 169 14.64 6.51 13.50
N SER A 170 13.95 5.39 13.47
CA SER A 170 14.47 4.18 14.06
C SER A 170 15.68 3.74 13.24
N LEU A 171 16.87 3.80 13.84
CA LEU A 171 18.12 3.34 13.23
C LEU A 171 18.26 1.80 13.23
N PHE A 172 17.26 1.07 13.75
CA PHE A 172 17.37 -0.36 14.06
C PHE A 172 16.15 -1.20 13.65
N ASP A 173 15.66 -1.05 12.43
CA ASP A 173 14.70 -2.03 11.90
C ASP A 173 15.19 -2.64 10.59
#